data_f636be3be79721a1bc3f8d52c9c8ab9f
#
_entry.id   f636be3be79721a1bc3f8d52c9c8ab9f
#
_cell.length_a   1.000
_cell.length_b   1.000
_cell.length_c   1.000
_cell.angle_alpha   90.00
_cell.angle_beta   90.00
_cell.angle_gamma   90.00
#
_symmetry.space_group_name_H-M   'P 1'
#
loop_
_entity.id
_entity.type
_entity.pdbx_description
1 polymer ?
#
loop_
_entity_poly.entity_id
_entity_poly.type
_entity_poly.pdbx_seq_one_letter_code
_entity_poly.pdbx_strand_id
1 'polypeptide(L)'
;MSALKHLLAASTASPDEQQQLMEQAQTQTTLWKNWLLPISAANPGGEDPGYDDDFQRMREEVNKLSGAQTDLIIELAEKLLITTCKDVRVVTYYTWARLYQDGEPGLADGLILLAGLMQQYGDSLHPLRANSHKAALEWLAGGRMLDSLARFPEVSRPDAQRIAGALMLLEQQFSQREESIRPGLGALYSALENRLAQSGGAQALVPQNISTQASRHSAETPVLKSIASGRELLEQARVLAKYLSDQPDGWLAAHHLMKSVRLDTVSQLPPPDGAGRTRLVPPKSDYRAQLKRLYLQQSWTELIE
;
A
#
# COMPACT_ATOMS: atom_id res chain seq x y z
N MET A 1 13.94 -13.09 -10.72
CA MET A 1 14.54 -13.39 -9.39
C MET A 1 15.19 -12.19 -8.69
N SER A 2 15.77 -11.23 -9.41
CA SER A 2 16.42 -10.04 -8.80
C SER A 2 15.39 -9.14 -8.08
N ALA A 3 14.30 -8.74 -8.75
CA ALA A 3 13.33 -7.77 -8.23
C ALA A 3 12.58 -8.25 -6.97
N LEU A 4 12.18 -9.53 -6.90
CA LEU A 4 11.59 -10.08 -5.68
C LEU A 4 12.58 -10.06 -4.50
N LYS A 5 13.86 -10.38 -4.73
CA LYS A 5 14.89 -10.32 -3.66
C LYS A 5 15.03 -8.90 -3.09
N HIS A 6 14.94 -7.88 -3.94
CA HIS A 6 15.00 -6.48 -3.51
C HIS A 6 13.76 -6.11 -2.69
N LEU A 7 12.56 -6.49 -3.15
CA LEU A 7 11.32 -6.30 -2.41
C LEU A 7 11.38 -6.98 -1.03
N LEU A 8 11.86 -8.22 -0.96
CA LEU A 8 12.00 -8.95 0.30
C LEU A 8 13.01 -8.28 1.23
N ALA A 9 14.16 -7.83 0.71
CA ALA A 9 15.14 -7.09 1.51
C ALA A 9 14.59 -5.76 2.05
N ALA A 10 13.66 -5.11 1.33
CA ALA A 10 13.01 -3.88 1.78
C ALA A 10 11.89 -4.14 2.81
N SER A 11 11.23 -5.31 2.78
CA SER A 11 10.09 -5.64 3.63
C SER A 11 10.44 -6.48 4.87
N THR A 12 11.60 -7.14 4.89
CA THR A 12 12.02 -8.07 5.95
C THR A 12 13.46 -7.80 6.40
N ALA A 13 13.72 -8.05 7.68
CA ALA A 13 15.06 -7.84 8.26
C ALA A 13 15.94 -9.10 8.22
N SER A 14 15.35 -10.30 8.09
CA SER A 14 16.09 -11.56 8.16
C SER A 14 15.43 -12.69 7.36
N PRO A 15 16.19 -13.75 6.99
CA PRO A 15 15.63 -14.95 6.38
C PRO A 15 14.59 -15.66 7.26
N ASP A 16 14.75 -15.63 8.58
CA ASP A 16 13.80 -16.23 9.51
C ASP A 16 12.45 -15.50 9.47
N GLU A 17 12.46 -14.16 9.36
CA GLU A 17 11.26 -13.35 9.17
C GLU A 17 10.58 -13.70 7.85
N GLN A 18 11.34 -13.90 6.77
CA GLN A 18 10.79 -14.33 5.49
C GLN A 18 10.06 -15.67 5.60
N GLN A 19 10.65 -16.63 6.28
CA GLN A 19 10.04 -17.92 6.51
C GLN A 19 8.73 -17.79 7.32
N GLN A 20 8.72 -16.97 8.37
CA GLN A 20 7.53 -16.70 9.17
C GLN A 20 6.41 -16.06 8.36
N LEU A 21 6.74 -15.08 7.48
CA LEU A 21 5.75 -14.44 6.61
C LEU A 21 5.14 -15.42 5.62
N MET A 22 5.94 -16.33 5.08
CA MET A 22 5.46 -17.37 4.17
C MET A 22 4.52 -18.35 4.90
N GLU A 23 4.85 -18.77 6.13
CA GLU A 23 4.01 -19.62 6.96
C GLU A 23 2.69 -18.93 7.37
N GLN A 24 2.76 -17.64 7.68
CA GLN A 24 1.56 -16.83 7.95
C GLN A 24 0.67 -16.73 6.71
N ALA A 25 1.23 -16.45 5.53
CA ALA A 25 0.48 -16.41 4.28
C ALA A 25 -0.16 -17.78 3.98
N GLN A 26 0.59 -18.88 4.21
CA GLN A 26 0.06 -20.23 4.08
C GLN A 26 -1.13 -20.48 5.03
N THR A 27 -1.04 -20.03 6.28
CA THR A 27 -2.13 -20.17 7.25
C THR A 27 -3.35 -19.34 6.81
N GLN A 28 -3.12 -18.14 6.27
CA GLN A 28 -4.19 -17.25 5.80
C GLN A 28 -4.97 -17.82 4.60
N THR A 29 -4.42 -18.77 3.84
CA THR A 29 -5.20 -19.45 2.78
C THR A 29 -6.43 -20.14 3.32
N THR A 30 -6.45 -20.51 4.61
CA THR A 30 -7.61 -21.14 5.27
C THR A 30 -8.84 -20.24 5.33
N LEU A 31 -8.66 -18.92 5.25
CA LEU A 31 -9.76 -17.95 5.18
C LEU A 31 -10.61 -18.14 3.92
N TRP A 32 -10.00 -18.68 2.88
CA TRP A 32 -10.61 -18.93 1.58
C TRP A 32 -11.11 -20.36 1.40
N LYS A 33 -11.24 -21.13 2.48
CA LYS A 33 -11.58 -22.55 2.44
C LYS A 33 -12.77 -22.87 1.50
N ASN A 34 -13.83 -22.07 1.53
CA ASN A 34 -15.01 -22.29 0.69
C ASN A 34 -14.72 -22.07 -0.81
N TRP A 35 -13.88 -21.09 -1.14
CA TRP A 35 -13.49 -20.79 -2.51
C TRP A 35 -12.45 -21.78 -3.05
N LEU A 36 -11.76 -22.46 -2.15
CA LEU A 36 -10.79 -23.52 -2.46
C LEU A 36 -11.41 -24.90 -2.56
N LEU A 37 -12.70 -25.10 -2.21
CA LEU A 37 -13.35 -26.40 -2.38
C LEU A 37 -13.42 -26.78 -3.86
N PRO A 38 -13.25 -28.07 -4.21
CA PRO A 38 -13.39 -28.53 -5.59
C PRO A 38 -14.79 -28.26 -6.12
N ILE A 39 -14.90 -27.95 -7.41
CA ILE A 39 -16.19 -27.73 -8.08
C ILE A 39 -17.02 -29.02 -8.07
N SER A 40 -16.36 -30.13 -8.38
CA SER A 40 -16.97 -31.46 -8.26
C SER A 40 -15.90 -32.54 -8.00
N ALA A 41 -16.30 -33.68 -7.54
CA ALA A 41 -15.37 -34.81 -7.35
C ALA A 41 -14.78 -35.34 -8.68
N ALA A 42 -15.54 -35.25 -9.76
CA ALA A 42 -15.12 -35.72 -11.09
C ALA A 42 -14.25 -34.68 -11.82
N ASN A 43 -14.51 -33.39 -11.60
CA ASN A 43 -13.77 -32.28 -12.20
C ASN A 43 -13.48 -31.19 -11.14
N PRO A 44 -12.41 -31.33 -10.35
CA PRO A 44 -12.12 -30.43 -9.25
C PRO A 44 -11.88 -28.98 -9.69
N GLY A 45 -11.27 -28.77 -10.87
CA GLY A 45 -11.00 -27.45 -11.46
C GLY A 45 -12.22 -26.82 -12.14
N GLY A 46 -13.26 -27.56 -12.39
CA GLY A 46 -14.44 -27.12 -13.12
C GLY A 46 -14.22 -26.94 -14.62
N GLU A 47 -15.11 -26.19 -15.27
CA GLU A 47 -15.08 -25.93 -16.71
C GLU A 47 -14.35 -24.61 -17.03
N ASP A 48 -13.84 -24.46 -18.27
CA ASP A 48 -13.28 -23.18 -18.73
C ASP A 48 -14.40 -22.13 -18.85
N PRO A 49 -14.37 -21.02 -18.08
CA PRO A 49 -15.43 -20.02 -18.07
C PRO A 49 -15.43 -19.14 -19.31
N GLY A 50 -14.64 -19.43 -20.33
CA GLY A 50 -14.46 -18.57 -21.49
C GLY A 50 -15.77 -18.18 -22.21
N TYR A 51 -16.82 -18.99 -22.13
CA TYR A 51 -18.15 -18.74 -22.69
C TYR A 51 -19.24 -18.53 -21.63
N ASP A 52 -18.87 -18.48 -20.35
CA ASP A 52 -19.78 -18.24 -19.25
C ASP A 52 -20.20 -16.77 -19.21
N ASP A 53 -21.49 -16.48 -19.09
CA ASP A 53 -22.05 -15.15 -19.13
C ASP A 53 -21.54 -14.26 -17.96
N ASP A 54 -21.40 -14.84 -16.76
CA ASP A 54 -20.90 -14.14 -15.59
C ASP A 54 -19.40 -13.77 -15.77
N PHE A 55 -18.62 -14.69 -16.37
CA PHE A 55 -17.22 -14.39 -16.69
C PHE A 55 -17.10 -13.31 -17.77
N GLN A 56 -17.93 -13.33 -18.81
CA GLN A 56 -17.93 -12.30 -19.85
C GLN A 56 -18.30 -10.94 -19.24
N ARG A 57 -19.33 -10.89 -18.40
CA ARG A 57 -19.76 -9.68 -17.72
C ARG A 57 -18.66 -9.14 -16.79
N MET A 58 -18.01 -10.02 -16.03
CA MET A 58 -16.85 -9.65 -15.20
C MET A 58 -15.71 -9.04 -16.04
N ARG A 59 -15.41 -9.66 -17.17
CA ARG A 59 -14.37 -9.19 -18.11
C ARG A 59 -14.71 -7.83 -18.73
N GLU A 60 -15.98 -7.61 -19.05
CA GLU A 60 -16.46 -6.32 -19.55
C GLU A 60 -16.27 -5.21 -18.50
N GLU A 61 -16.62 -5.48 -17.23
CA GLU A 61 -16.41 -4.53 -16.15
C GLU A 61 -14.92 -4.20 -15.96
N VAL A 62 -14.07 -5.22 -15.96
CA VAL A 62 -12.61 -5.03 -15.83
C VAL A 62 -12.05 -4.21 -17.00
N ASN A 63 -12.61 -4.31 -18.20
CA ASN A 63 -12.12 -3.60 -19.38
C ASN A 63 -12.65 -2.16 -19.50
N LYS A 64 -13.58 -1.72 -18.68
CA LYS A 64 -14.04 -0.32 -18.68
C LYS A 64 -12.90 0.63 -18.37
N LEU A 65 -12.82 1.73 -19.11
CA LEU A 65 -11.83 2.79 -18.86
C LEU A 65 -12.09 3.56 -17.57
N SER A 66 -13.38 3.71 -17.21
CA SER A 66 -13.83 4.37 -16.00
C SER A 66 -15.15 3.78 -15.53
N GLY A 67 -15.45 3.95 -14.23
CA GLY A 67 -16.73 3.52 -13.66
C GLY A 67 -16.94 2.00 -13.61
N ALA A 68 -15.86 1.22 -13.52
CA ALA A 68 -15.96 -0.22 -13.31
C ALA A 68 -16.63 -0.52 -11.97
N GLN A 69 -17.59 -1.43 -11.98
CA GLN A 69 -18.32 -1.87 -10.79
C GLN A 69 -17.53 -2.98 -10.09
N THR A 70 -16.62 -2.57 -9.19
CA THR A 70 -15.75 -3.50 -8.49
C THR A 70 -16.50 -4.45 -7.55
N ASP A 71 -17.60 -4.01 -6.95
CA ASP A 71 -18.48 -4.88 -6.15
C ASP A 71 -19.04 -6.04 -6.99
N LEU A 72 -19.49 -5.73 -8.20
CA LEU A 72 -19.97 -6.76 -9.12
C LEU A 72 -18.86 -7.75 -9.53
N ILE A 73 -17.64 -7.27 -9.74
CA ILE A 73 -16.49 -8.13 -10.06
C ILE A 73 -16.22 -9.10 -8.90
N ILE A 74 -16.27 -8.60 -7.66
CA ILE A 74 -16.07 -9.43 -6.46
C ILE A 74 -17.17 -10.49 -6.33
N GLU A 75 -18.43 -10.11 -6.49
CA GLU A 75 -19.59 -11.02 -6.44
C GLU A 75 -19.50 -12.12 -7.51
N LEU A 76 -19.22 -11.72 -8.76
CA LEU A 76 -19.08 -12.68 -9.85
C LEU A 76 -17.86 -13.60 -9.66
N ALA A 77 -16.74 -13.09 -9.14
CA ALA A 77 -15.58 -13.92 -8.83
C ALA A 77 -15.90 -14.98 -7.78
N GLU A 78 -16.57 -14.59 -6.70
CA GLU A 78 -17.01 -15.53 -5.68
C GLU A 78 -17.88 -16.64 -6.27
N LYS A 79 -18.92 -16.25 -7.01
CA LYS A 79 -19.83 -17.19 -7.67
C LYS A 79 -19.08 -18.16 -8.58
N LEU A 80 -18.25 -17.64 -9.49
CA LEU A 80 -17.51 -18.44 -10.47
C LEU A 80 -16.55 -19.41 -9.78
N LEU A 81 -15.80 -18.96 -8.77
CA LEU A 81 -14.83 -19.81 -8.06
C LEU A 81 -15.47 -20.88 -7.19
N ILE A 82 -16.70 -20.68 -6.72
CA ILE A 82 -17.42 -21.65 -5.90
C ILE A 82 -18.19 -22.65 -6.77
N THR A 83 -18.79 -22.21 -7.89
CA THR A 83 -19.77 -23.02 -8.61
C THR A 83 -19.32 -23.51 -9.99
N THR A 84 -18.40 -22.81 -10.66
CA THR A 84 -18.14 -23.03 -12.09
C THR A 84 -16.71 -23.48 -12.38
N CYS A 85 -15.71 -22.78 -11.84
CA CYS A 85 -14.32 -22.99 -12.27
C CYS A 85 -13.29 -22.60 -11.21
N LYS A 86 -12.10 -23.16 -11.34
CA LYS A 86 -10.88 -22.66 -10.72
C LYS A 86 -10.02 -22.01 -11.82
N ASP A 87 -10.06 -20.69 -11.89
CA ASP A 87 -9.48 -19.94 -13.02
C ASP A 87 -8.63 -18.76 -12.55
N VAL A 88 -7.40 -18.67 -13.06
CA VAL A 88 -6.45 -17.60 -12.73
C VAL A 88 -6.97 -16.24 -13.16
N ARG A 89 -7.65 -16.13 -14.30
CA ARG A 89 -8.21 -14.86 -14.80
C ARG A 89 -9.25 -14.30 -13.83
N VAL A 90 -10.11 -15.17 -13.29
CA VAL A 90 -11.12 -14.79 -12.29
C VAL A 90 -10.45 -14.23 -11.04
N VAL A 91 -9.40 -14.90 -10.55
CA VAL A 91 -8.67 -14.46 -9.34
C VAL A 91 -7.89 -13.18 -9.58
N THR A 92 -7.24 -13.01 -10.74
CA THR A 92 -6.51 -11.77 -11.03
C THR A 92 -7.45 -10.57 -11.16
N TYR A 93 -8.65 -10.75 -11.72
CA TYR A 93 -9.68 -9.71 -11.77
C TYR A 93 -10.24 -9.39 -10.38
N TYR A 94 -10.49 -10.40 -9.58
CA TYR A 94 -10.84 -10.23 -8.16
C TYR A 94 -9.76 -9.46 -7.40
N THR A 95 -8.50 -9.84 -7.55
CA THR A 95 -7.37 -9.18 -6.91
C THR A 95 -7.30 -7.70 -7.27
N TRP A 96 -7.54 -7.38 -8.55
CA TRP A 96 -7.62 -5.99 -8.99
C TRP A 96 -8.80 -5.24 -8.35
N ALA A 97 -9.98 -5.83 -8.31
CA ALA A 97 -11.16 -5.20 -7.73
C ALA A 97 -10.96 -4.91 -6.24
N ARG A 98 -10.36 -5.87 -5.50
CA ARG A 98 -10.00 -5.69 -4.09
C ARG A 98 -8.92 -4.63 -3.90
N LEU A 99 -7.88 -4.62 -4.73
CA LEU A 99 -6.87 -3.55 -4.72
C LEU A 99 -7.52 -2.18 -4.98
N TYR A 100 -8.46 -2.11 -5.92
CA TYR A 100 -9.12 -0.85 -6.28
C TYR A 100 -9.97 -0.29 -5.15
N GLN A 101 -10.61 -1.14 -4.33
CA GLN A 101 -11.45 -0.77 -3.19
C GLN A 101 -10.64 -0.53 -1.92
N ASP A 102 -9.81 -1.48 -1.56
CA ASP A 102 -9.23 -1.59 -0.22
C ASP A 102 -7.71 -1.28 -0.19
N GLY A 103 -7.10 -1.04 -1.37
CA GLY A 103 -5.65 -0.82 -1.45
C GLY A 103 -4.82 -2.10 -1.21
N GLU A 104 -3.69 -1.94 -0.54
CA GLU A 104 -2.75 -3.05 -0.29
C GLU A 104 -3.33 -4.21 0.52
N PRO A 105 -4.20 -4.02 1.53
CA PRO A 105 -4.91 -5.13 2.16
C PRO A 105 -5.69 -6.00 1.17
N GLY A 106 -6.40 -5.37 0.23
CA GLY A 106 -7.14 -6.08 -0.81
C GLY A 106 -6.24 -6.81 -1.79
N LEU A 107 -5.09 -6.22 -2.15
CA LEU A 107 -4.05 -6.89 -2.95
C LEU A 107 -3.51 -8.13 -2.23
N ALA A 108 -3.20 -8.02 -0.94
CA ALA A 108 -2.72 -9.14 -0.13
C ALA A 108 -3.72 -10.30 -0.11
N ASP A 109 -5.00 -10.00 0.12
CA ASP A 109 -6.08 -10.98 0.12
C ASP A 109 -6.17 -11.74 -1.21
N GLY A 110 -6.15 -11.02 -2.33
CA GLY A 110 -6.20 -11.62 -3.67
C GLY A 110 -5.00 -12.50 -4.00
N LEU A 111 -3.78 -12.06 -3.61
CA LEU A 111 -2.56 -12.83 -3.82
C LEU A 111 -2.52 -14.10 -2.94
N ILE A 112 -3.04 -14.04 -1.71
CA ILE A 112 -3.15 -15.21 -0.82
C ILE A 112 -4.15 -16.22 -1.39
N LEU A 113 -5.30 -15.76 -1.89
CA LEU A 113 -6.27 -16.63 -2.58
C LEU A 113 -5.63 -17.30 -3.81
N LEU A 114 -4.92 -16.54 -4.63
CA LEU A 114 -4.22 -17.07 -5.80
C LEU A 114 -3.18 -18.12 -5.39
N ALA A 115 -2.39 -17.85 -4.35
CA ALA A 115 -1.41 -18.82 -3.86
C ALA A 115 -2.07 -20.14 -3.39
N GLY A 116 -3.18 -20.04 -2.68
CA GLY A 116 -3.97 -21.21 -2.25
C GLY A 116 -4.52 -22.03 -3.43
N LEU A 117 -5.06 -21.36 -4.44
CA LEU A 117 -5.54 -22.04 -5.65
C LEU A 117 -4.41 -22.69 -6.44
N MET A 118 -3.29 -22.01 -6.61
CA MET A 118 -2.13 -22.57 -7.30
C MET A 118 -1.54 -23.78 -6.57
N GLN A 119 -1.50 -23.74 -5.25
CA GLN A 119 -1.01 -24.85 -4.44
C GLN A 119 -1.95 -26.08 -4.54
N GLN A 120 -3.25 -25.84 -4.52
CA GLN A 120 -4.24 -26.94 -4.48
C GLN A 120 -4.53 -27.53 -5.85
N TYR A 121 -4.58 -26.72 -6.91
CA TYR A 121 -5.01 -27.14 -8.24
C TYR A 121 -3.86 -27.20 -9.26
N GLY A 122 -2.77 -26.47 -9.07
CA GLY A 122 -1.60 -26.53 -9.93
C GLY A 122 -1.94 -26.37 -11.42
N ASP A 123 -1.66 -27.43 -12.19
CA ASP A 123 -1.89 -27.46 -13.64
C ASP A 123 -3.36 -27.66 -14.03
N SER A 124 -4.25 -27.96 -13.07
CA SER A 124 -5.71 -28.03 -13.30
C SER A 124 -6.39 -26.66 -13.29
N LEU A 125 -5.66 -25.57 -12.97
CA LEU A 125 -6.20 -24.22 -13.04
C LEU A 125 -6.40 -23.76 -14.48
N HIS A 126 -7.56 -23.24 -14.79
CA HIS A 126 -7.81 -22.57 -16.07
C HIS A 126 -7.09 -21.24 -16.16
N PRO A 127 -6.69 -20.80 -17.37
CA PRO A 127 -6.72 -21.52 -18.62
C PRO A 127 -5.64 -22.62 -18.67
N LEU A 128 -5.96 -23.81 -19.14
CA LEU A 128 -5.04 -24.96 -19.15
C LEU A 128 -3.87 -24.82 -20.11
N ARG A 129 -3.97 -23.94 -21.13
CA ARG A 129 -2.87 -23.68 -22.07
C ARG A 129 -1.78 -22.87 -21.38
N ALA A 130 -0.55 -23.39 -21.33
CA ALA A 130 0.58 -22.80 -20.61
C ALA A 130 0.80 -21.29 -20.90
N ASN A 131 0.79 -20.89 -22.18
CA ASN A 131 0.96 -19.49 -22.56
C ASN A 131 -0.21 -18.61 -22.11
N SER A 132 -1.44 -19.11 -22.19
CA SER A 132 -2.62 -18.37 -21.71
C SER A 132 -2.63 -18.26 -20.20
N HIS A 133 -2.21 -19.30 -19.50
CA HIS A 133 -2.04 -19.31 -18.04
C HIS A 133 -0.98 -18.30 -17.60
N LYS A 134 0.19 -18.32 -18.25
CA LYS A 134 1.26 -17.35 -18.03
C LYS A 134 0.76 -15.91 -18.24
N ALA A 135 0.10 -15.63 -19.35
CA ALA A 135 -0.44 -14.31 -19.65
C ALA A 135 -1.49 -13.84 -18.61
N ALA A 136 -2.32 -14.75 -18.10
CA ALA A 136 -3.29 -14.46 -17.04
C ALA A 136 -2.60 -14.08 -15.73
N LEU A 137 -1.49 -14.72 -15.36
CA LEU A 137 -0.69 -14.35 -14.19
C LEU A 137 0.05 -13.03 -14.41
N GLU A 138 0.63 -12.80 -15.60
CA GLU A 138 1.35 -11.56 -15.93
C GLU A 138 0.44 -10.33 -15.94
N TRP A 139 -0.88 -10.53 -16.02
CA TRP A 139 -1.85 -9.45 -15.90
C TRP A 139 -1.74 -8.72 -14.56
N LEU A 140 -1.29 -9.39 -13.47
CA LEU A 140 -1.00 -8.78 -12.16
C LEU A 140 0.12 -7.72 -12.22
N ALA A 141 1.01 -7.80 -13.21
CA ALA A 141 2.06 -6.81 -13.44
C ALA A 141 1.69 -5.79 -14.54
N GLY A 142 0.45 -5.85 -15.05
CA GLY A 142 -0.05 -4.96 -16.09
C GLY A 142 -0.38 -3.56 -15.59
N GLY A 143 -0.48 -2.60 -16.54
CA GLY A 143 -0.72 -1.18 -16.25
C GLY A 143 -1.92 -0.94 -15.33
N ARG A 144 -3.04 -1.65 -15.53
CA ARG A 144 -4.24 -1.48 -14.71
C ARG A 144 -4.03 -1.79 -13.23
N MET A 145 -3.24 -2.83 -12.91
CA MET A 145 -2.85 -3.14 -11.52
C MET A 145 -1.95 -2.04 -10.95
N LEU A 146 -0.93 -1.65 -11.72
CA LEU A 146 0.05 -0.64 -11.29
C LEU A 146 -0.58 0.75 -11.10
N ASP A 147 -1.48 1.15 -12.00
CA ASP A 147 -2.23 2.40 -11.89
C ASP A 147 -3.16 2.40 -10.66
N SER A 148 -3.80 1.26 -10.38
CA SER A 148 -4.65 1.12 -9.19
C SER A 148 -3.83 1.15 -7.90
N LEU A 149 -2.67 0.52 -7.89
CA LEU A 149 -1.74 0.55 -6.77
C LEU A 149 -1.24 1.98 -6.48
N ALA A 150 -1.00 2.79 -7.51
CA ALA A 150 -0.56 4.18 -7.38
C ALA A 150 -1.61 5.11 -6.73
N ARG A 151 -2.88 4.71 -6.68
CA ARG A 151 -3.95 5.49 -6.03
C ARG A 151 -3.84 5.52 -4.50
N PHE A 152 -3.14 4.58 -3.90
CA PHE A 152 -2.97 4.46 -2.45
C PHE A 152 -1.52 4.82 -2.08
N PRO A 153 -1.21 6.09 -1.81
CA PRO A 153 0.17 6.53 -1.57
C PRO A 153 0.78 5.96 -0.28
N GLU A 154 -0.06 5.65 0.69
CA GLU A 154 0.39 5.12 1.97
C GLU A 154 0.64 3.62 1.90
N VAL A 155 1.75 3.17 2.49
CA VAL A 155 2.12 1.77 2.61
C VAL A 155 2.18 1.40 4.08
N SER A 156 1.39 0.40 4.45
CA SER A 156 1.43 -0.21 5.78
C SER A 156 2.46 -1.35 5.79
N ARG A 157 3.38 -1.34 6.76
CA ARG A 157 4.35 -2.43 6.91
C ARG A 157 3.69 -3.81 7.05
N PRO A 158 2.63 -3.99 7.87
CA PRO A 158 1.92 -5.26 7.95
C PRO A 158 1.37 -5.74 6.61
N ASP A 159 0.78 -4.85 5.80
CA ASP A 159 0.22 -5.23 4.50
C ASP A 159 1.32 -5.56 3.49
N ALA A 160 2.41 -4.79 3.48
CA ALA A 160 3.59 -5.09 2.67
C ALA A 160 4.19 -6.46 3.02
N GLN A 161 4.23 -6.82 4.30
CA GLN A 161 4.68 -8.13 4.77
C GLN A 161 3.72 -9.26 4.35
N ARG A 162 2.41 -9.05 4.42
CA ARG A 162 1.41 -10.00 3.91
C ARG A 162 1.56 -10.22 2.41
N ILE A 163 1.74 -9.15 1.64
CA ILE A 163 1.99 -9.21 0.20
C ILE A 163 3.29 -9.98 -0.08
N ALA A 164 4.38 -9.68 0.64
CA ALA A 164 5.66 -10.38 0.48
C ALA A 164 5.52 -11.87 0.76
N GLY A 165 4.83 -12.27 1.84
CA GLY A 165 4.55 -13.67 2.16
C GLY A 165 3.76 -14.39 1.05
N ALA A 166 2.72 -13.77 0.53
CA ALA A 166 1.92 -14.31 -0.57
C ALA A 166 2.73 -14.46 -1.87
N LEU A 167 3.57 -13.46 -2.19
CA LEU A 167 4.45 -13.51 -3.36
C LEU A 167 5.52 -14.59 -3.23
N MET A 168 6.06 -14.85 -2.04
CA MET A 168 6.98 -15.95 -1.81
C MET A 168 6.32 -17.32 -2.05
N LEU A 169 5.07 -17.51 -1.59
CA LEU A 169 4.31 -18.73 -1.88
C LEU A 169 4.09 -18.92 -3.39
N LEU A 170 3.74 -17.85 -4.10
CA LEU A 170 3.55 -17.88 -5.55
C LEU A 170 4.86 -18.21 -6.28
N GLU A 171 5.95 -17.57 -5.92
CA GLU A 171 7.27 -17.84 -6.52
C GLU A 171 7.74 -19.27 -6.26
N GLN A 172 7.44 -19.85 -5.11
CA GLN A 172 7.71 -21.25 -4.84
C GLN A 172 6.99 -22.17 -5.85
N GLN A 173 5.73 -21.86 -6.19
CA GLN A 173 4.98 -22.58 -7.21
C GLN A 173 5.53 -22.33 -8.63
N PHE A 174 5.89 -21.10 -8.95
CA PHE A 174 6.46 -20.74 -10.25
C PHE A 174 7.84 -21.38 -10.49
N SER A 175 8.65 -21.52 -9.43
CA SER A 175 9.98 -22.12 -9.53
C SER A 175 9.94 -23.61 -9.93
N GLN A 176 8.84 -24.30 -9.68
CA GLN A 176 8.62 -25.71 -10.06
C GLN A 176 8.29 -25.87 -11.55
N ARG A 177 7.95 -24.77 -12.24
CA ARG A 177 7.61 -24.78 -13.67
C ARG A 177 8.83 -24.55 -14.54
N GLU A 178 8.73 -24.97 -15.81
CA GLU A 178 9.75 -24.65 -16.81
C GLU A 178 9.92 -23.13 -16.97
N GLU A 179 11.14 -22.68 -17.20
CA GLU A 179 11.47 -21.25 -17.27
C GLU A 179 10.68 -20.51 -18.36
N SER A 180 10.40 -21.16 -19.47
CA SER A 180 9.65 -20.63 -20.62
C SER A 180 8.20 -20.20 -20.27
N ILE A 181 7.59 -20.88 -19.30
CA ILE A 181 6.20 -20.68 -18.88
C ILE A 181 6.08 -19.96 -17.52
N ARG A 182 7.18 -19.56 -16.90
CA ARG A 182 7.17 -18.76 -15.68
C ARG A 182 6.65 -17.36 -15.95
N PRO A 183 5.72 -16.84 -15.14
CA PRO A 183 5.21 -15.48 -15.33
C PRO A 183 6.23 -14.43 -14.93
N GLY A 184 6.26 -13.32 -15.66
CA GLY A 184 7.12 -12.17 -15.41
C GLY A 184 6.45 -11.12 -14.53
N LEU A 185 6.51 -11.24 -13.20
CA LEU A 185 5.92 -10.28 -12.26
C LEU A 185 6.87 -9.15 -11.83
N GLY A 186 7.99 -8.97 -12.52
CA GLY A 186 9.03 -8.00 -12.18
C GLY A 186 8.54 -6.56 -12.02
N ALA A 187 7.58 -6.11 -12.86
CA ALA A 187 7.01 -4.77 -12.77
C ALA A 187 6.20 -4.57 -11.47
N LEU A 188 5.45 -5.59 -11.03
CA LEU A 188 4.73 -5.55 -9.76
C LEU A 188 5.72 -5.49 -8.58
N TYR A 189 6.76 -6.33 -8.58
CA TYR A 189 7.77 -6.32 -7.52
C TYR A 189 8.49 -4.99 -7.40
N SER A 190 8.89 -4.41 -8.54
CA SER A 190 9.54 -3.10 -8.58
C SER A 190 8.61 -1.96 -8.12
N ALA A 191 7.33 -2.02 -8.49
CA ALA A 191 6.35 -1.04 -8.03
C ALA A 191 6.16 -1.10 -6.51
N LEU A 192 6.05 -2.30 -5.93
CA LEU A 192 5.92 -2.50 -4.48
C LEU A 192 7.20 -2.07 -3.74
N GLU A 193 8.39 -2.42 -4.25
CA GLU A 193 9.68 -2.00 -3.69
C GLU A 193 9.81 -0.47 -3.67
N ASN A 194 9.54 0.19 -4.80
CA ASN A 194 9.61 1.64 -4.91
C ASN A 194 8.63 2.33 -3.94
N ARG A 195 7.45 1.78 -3.75
CA ARG A 195 6.47 2.31 -2.80
C ARG A 195 6.94 2.19 -1.35
N LEU A 196 7.52 1.05 -0.97
CA LEU A 196 8.15 0.88 0.34
C LEU A 196 9.29 1.87 0.56
N ALA A 197 10.13 2.08 -0.46
CA ALA A 197 11.22 3.05 -0.39
C ALA A 197 10.74 4.50 -0.28
N GLN A 198 9.66 4.86 -0.98
CA GLN A 198 9.11 6.23 -0.98
C GLN A 198 8.26 6.52 0.26
N SER A 199 7.50 5.55 0.73
CA SER A 199 6.56 5.77 1.84
C SER A 199 7.21 5.64 3.20
N GLY A 200 8.41 5.04 3.31
CA GLY A 200 9.16 4.90 4.56
C GLY A 200 8.35 4.49 5.80
N GLY A 201 7.05 4.29 5.67
CA GLY A 201 6.09 4.03 6.74
C GLY A 201 6.02 5.18 7.76
N ALA A 202 5.46 4.93 8.93
CA ALA A 202 5.50 5.86 10.07
C ALA A 202 6.94 6.20 10.50
N GLN A 203 7.91 5.40 10.10
CA GLN A 203 9.33 5.64 10.33
C GLN A 203 9.95 6.66 9.38
N ALA A 204 9.33 6.98 8.22
CA ALA A 204 9.82 8.05 7.33
C ALA A 204 9.44 9.44 7.82
N LEU A 205 8.44 9.55 8.68
CA LEU A 205 8.12 10.81 9.37
C LEU A 205 9.09 11.12 10.51
N VAL A 206 9.82 10.10 10.99
CA VAL A 206 10.89 10.26 11.97
C VAL A 206 12.20 10.00 11.22
N PRO A 207 13.05 11.03 10.99
CA PRO A 207 14.34 10.85 10.33
C PRO A 207 15.13 9.76 11.04
N GLN A 208 15.38 8.65 10.35
CA GLN A 208 16.23 7.60 10.91
C GLN A 208 17.68 8.01 10.73
N ASN A 209 18.42 8.09 11.82
CA ASN A 209 19.87 8.19 11.79
C ASN A 209 20.44 6.92 11.12
N ILE A 210 20.55 6.93 9.79
CA ILE A 210 21.46 6.05 9.08
C ILE A 210 22.86 6.63 9.28
N SER A 211 23.41 6.42 10.43
CA SER A 211 24.83 6.66 10.63
C SER A 211 25.45 5.50 11.42
N THR A 212 26.00 4.59 10.68
CA THR A 212 27.30 4.06 11.06
C THR A 212 28.29 5.23 10.98
N GLN A 213 28.69 5.72 12.16
CA GLN A 213 29.74 6.73 12.43
C GLN A 213 29.32 8.19 12.23
N ALA A 214 28.94 8.83 13.27
CA ALA A 214 29.58 9.98 13.94
C ALA A 214 28.60 10.71 14.85
N SER A 215 29.01 10.88 16.08
CA SER A 215 28.60 11.91 17.03
C SER A 215 27.25 11.75 17.74
N ARG A 216 27.37 11.20 18.92
CA ARG A 216 26.46 11.21 20.06
C ARG A 216 25.85 12.61 20.30
N HIS A 217 24.61 12.80 19.90
CA HIS A 217 23.68 13.62 20.65
C HIS A 217 22.45 12.75 20.84
N SER A 218 22.36 12.16 22.03
CA SER A 218 21.19 11.45 22.52
C SER A 218 20.08 12.49 22.74
N ALA A 219 19.31 12.80 21.71
CA ALA A 219 18.02 13.45 21.91
C ALA A 219 17.13 12.40 22.61
N GLU A 220 16.82 12.61 23.90
CA GLU A 220 15.91 11.76 24.64
C GLU A 220 14.58 11.66 23.87
N THR A 221 14.13 10.44 23.63
CA THR A 221 12.86 10.19 22.93
C THR A 221 11.74 10.84 23.76
N PRO A 222 10.90 11.73 23.19
CA PRO A 222 9.88 12.42 23.93
C PRO A 222 8.83 11.44 24.46
N VAL A 223 8.60 11.46 25.78
CA VAL A 223 7.55 10.69 26.41
C VAL A 223 6.24 11.45 26.29
N LEU A 224 5.28 10.91 25.53
CA LEU A 224 3.97 11.51 25.37
C LEU A 224 3.10 11.21 26.61
N LYS A 225 2.43 12.24 27.12
CA LYS A 225 1.46 12.13 28.21
C LYS A 225 0.05 12.00 27.62
N SER A 226 -0.88 11.46 28.39
CA SER A 226 -2.30 11.43 28.02
C SER A 226 -2.83 12.85 27.79
N ILE A 227 -3.60 13.04 26.71
CA ILE A 227 -4.12 14.35 26.30
C ILE A 227 -5.59 14.44 26.76
N ALA A 228 -5.89 15.39 27.62
CA ALA A 228 -7.25 15.65 28.11
C ALA A 228 -7.82 17.01 27.62
N SER A 229 -7.00 17.88 27.03
CA SER A 229 -7.42 19.19 26.56
C SER A 229 -6.69 19.63 25.29
N GLY A 230 -7.30 20.55 24.49
CA GLY A 230 -6.65 21.12 23.31
C GLY A 230 -5.36 21.90 23.63
N ARG A 231 -5.23 22.43 24.85
CA ARG A 231 -4.01 23.08 25.32
C ARG A 231 -2.89 22.05 25.50
N GLU A 232 -3.20 20.92 26.11
CA GLU A 232 -2.25 19.81 26.29
C GLU A 232 -1.83 19.23 24.94
N LEU A 233 -2.77 19.10 23.99
CA LEU A 233 -2.48 18.71 22.62
C LEU A 233 -1.40 19.63 21.97
N LEU A 234 -1.59 20.93 22.09
CA LEU A 234 -0.61 21.91 21.57
C LEU A 234 0.75 21.81 22.26
N GLU A 235 0.79 21.59 23.56
CA GLU A 235 2.04 21.41 24.30
C GLU A 235 2.77 20.12 23.87
N GLN A 236 2.04 19.01 23.73
CA GLN A 236 2.62 17.75 23.25
C GLN A 236 3.11 17.88 21.79
N ALA A 237 2.35 18.56 20.93
CA ALA A 237 2.75 18.84 19.57
C ALA A 237 4.04 19.68 19.50
N ARG A 238 4.23 20.66 20.40
CA ARG A 238 5.49 21.45 20.49
C ARG A 238 6.68 20.58 20.88
N VAL A 239 6.49 19.67 21.84
CA VAL A 239 7.54 18.74 22.26
C VAL A 239 7.96 17.84 21.10
N LEU A 240 6.98 17.29 20.36
CA LEU A 240 7.24 16.49 19.18
C LEU A 240 7.89 17.29 18.04
N ALA A 241 7.41 18.50 17.78
CA ALA A 241 7.96 19.36 16.74
C ALA A 241 9.42 19.74 17.06
N LYS A 242 9.74 20.03 18.34
CA LYS A 242 11.11 20.27 18.76
C LYS A 242 11.99 19.06 18.54
N TYR A 243 11.55 17.89 18.98
CA TYR A 243 12.28 16.65 18.74
C TYR A 243 12.55 16.39 17.24
N LEU A 244 11.53 16.62 16.38
CA LEU A 244 11.68 16.50 14.93
C LEU A 244 12.66 17.52 14.38
N SER A 245 12.62 18.79 14.83
CA SER A 245 13.56 19.83 14.37
C SER A 245 15.01 19.53 14.74
N ASP A 246 15.22 18.82 15.86
CA ASP A 246 16.57 18.44 16.33
C ASP A 246 17.13 17.23 15.56
N GLN A 247 16.31 16.60 14.68
CA GLN A 247 16.76 15.50 13.82
C GLN A 247 17.26 16.03 12.46
N PRO A 248 18.22 15.36 11.81
CA PRO A 248 18.64 15.69 10.45
C PRO A 248 17.43 15.71 9.49
N ASP A 249 17.26 16.79 8.74
CA ASP A 249 16.17 17.00 7.77
C ASP A 249 14.75 17.00 8.37
N GLY A 250 14.60 17.01 9.71
CA GLY A 250 13.32 16.93 10.41
C GLY A 250 12.55 18.27 10.49
N TRP A 251 13.15 19.40 10.11
CA TRP A 251 12.56 20.73 10.24
C TRP A 251 11.23 20.89 9.48
N LEU A 252 11.11 20.29 8.28
CA LEU A 252 9.88 20.36 7.49
C LEU A 252 8.74 19.58 8.16
N ALA A 253 9.01 18.39 8.68
CA ALA A 253 8.05 17.59 9.42
C ALA A 253 7.58 18.31 10.69
N ALA A 254 8.49 18.94 11.43
CA ALA A 254 8.17 19.75 12.61
C ALA A 254 7.20 20.90 12.28
N HIS A 255 7.47 21.62 11.20
CA HIS A 255 6.62 22.73 10.75
C HIS A 255 5.24 22.27 10.27
N HIS A 256 5.17 21.18 9.52
CA HIS A 256 3.91 20.58 9.08
C HIS A 256 3.06 20.13 10.27
N LEU A 257 3.64 19.45 11.25
CA LEU A 257 2.97 19.05 12.47
C LEU A 257 2.34 20.25 13.20
N MET A 258 3.14 21.28 13.45
CA MET A 258 2.66 22.48 14.15
C MET A 258 1.60 23.25 13.35
N LYS A 259 1.74 23.31 12.03
CA LYS A 259 0.76 23.95 11.15
C LYS A 259 -0.58 23.20 11.22
N SER A 260 -0.58 21.89 11.07
CA SER A 260 -1.78 21.05 11.09
C SER A 260 -2.52 21.17 12.42
N VAL A 261 -1.82 20.96 13.54
CA VAL A 261 -2.43 21.05 14.87
C VAL A 261 -3.01 22.45 15.16
N ARG A 262 -2.35 23.52 14.72
CA ARG A 262 -2.86 24.88 14.90
C ARG A 262 -4.06 25.20 14.03
N LEU A 263 -4.11 24.69 12.79
CA LEU A 263 -5.25 24.92 11.90
C LEU A 263 -6.48 24.13 12.36
N ASP A 264 -6.30 22.89 12.83
CA ASP A 264 -7.40 22.06 13.34
C ASP A 264 -8.05 22.64 14.62
N THR A 265 -7.32 23.47 15.37
CA THR A 265 -7.88 24.15 16.54
C THR A 265 -8.71 25.39 16.18
N VAL A 266 -8.70 25.83 14.92
CA VAL A 266 -9.49 26.98 14.44
C VAL A 266 -10.82 26.49 13.85
N SER A 267 -11.79 26.24 14.72
CA SER A 267 -13.14 25.76 14.34
C SER A 267 -14.13 26.88 14.04
N GLN A 268 -13.82 28.12 14.39
CA GLN A 268 -14.72 29.27 14.22
C GLN A 268 -13.98 30.46 13.65
N LEU A 269 -14.68 31.26 12.83
CA LEU A 269 -14.15 32.54 12.37
C LEU A 269 -13.91 33.47 13.56
N PRO A 270 -12.79 34.23 13.58
CA PRO A 270 -12.55 35.22 14.62
C PRO A 270 -13.70 36.24 14.63
N PRO A 271 -14.17 36.68 15.82
CA PRO A 271 -15.29 37.61 15.91
C PRO A 271 -14.98 38.91 15.15
N PRO A 272 -15.84 39.32 14.22
CA PRO A 272 -15.70 40.58 13.50
C PRO A 272 -16.06 41.76 14.40
N ASP A 273 -15.52 42.94 14.08
CA ASP A 273 -15.99 44.21 14.60
C ASP A 273 -17.26 44.65 13.88
N GLY A 274 -17.83 45.78 14.30
CA GLY A 274 -19.05 46.35 13.67
C GLY A 274 -18.87 46.71 12.18
N ALA A 275 -17.69 46.75 11.65
CA ALA A 275 -17.34 46.98 10.25
C ALA A 275 -16.98 45.70 9.48
N GLY A 276 -17.18 44.52 10.07
CA GLY A 276 -16.87 43.20 9.47
C GLY A 276 -15.37 42.84 9.44
N ARG A 277 -14.54 43.58 10.13
CA ARG A 277 -13.11 43.30 10.22
C ARG A 277 -12.82 42.43 11.43
N THR A 278 -11.85 41.49 11.31
CA THR A 278 -11.43 40.70 12.45
C THR A 278 -10.64 41.54 13.45
N ARG A 279 -10.78 41.24 14.75
CA ARG A 279 -9.98 41.90 15.82
C ARG A 279 -8.56 41.35 15.94
N LEU A 280 -8.14 40.48 15.04
CA LEU A 280 -6.77 39.97 15.03
C LEU A 280 -5.80 41.09 14.60
N VAL A 281 -4.75 41.25 15.37
CA VAL A 281 -3.69 42.18 15.03
C VAL A 281 -2.89 41.59 13.85
N PRO A 282 -2.85 42.27 12.69
CA PRO A 282 -2.09 41.78 11.56
C PRO A 282 -0.59 41.79 11.86
N PRO A 283 0.20 40.91 11.23
CA PRO A 283 1.65 40.96 11.33
C PRO A 283 2.16 42.37 10.93
N LYS A 284 3.17 42.88 11.67
CA LYS A 284 3.75 44.17 11.36
C LYS A 284 4.26 44.20 9.92
N SER A 285 4.04 45.33 9.23
CA SER A 285 4.43 45.54 7.82
C SER A 285 5.90 45.20 7.57
N ASP A 286 6.75 45.58 8.53
CA ASP A 286 8.20 45.43 8.43
C ASP A 286 8.63 43.95 8.40
N TYR A 287 8.02 43.12 9.23
CA TYR A 287 8.28 41.68 9.19
C TYR A 287 7.85 41.05 7.84
N ARG A 288 6.70 41.47 7.31
CA ARG A 288 6.26 40.99 6.01
C ARG A 288 7.19 41.41 4.89
N ALA A 289 7.69 42.68 4.94
CA ALA A 289 8.65 43.17 3.97
C ALA A 289 10.01 42.44 4.07
N GLN A 290 10.45 42.16 5.29
CA GLN A 290 11.68 41.42 5.54
C GLN A 290 11.58 39.97 5.01
N LEU A 291 10.53 39.26 5.35
CA LEU A 291 10.30 37.87 4.86
C LEU A 291 10.24 37.85 3.33
N LYS A 292 9.53 38.81 2.72
CA LYS A 292 9.45 38.90 1.26
C LYS A 292 10.81 39.15 0.62
N ARG A 293 11.65 40.01 1.26
CA ARG A 293 13.01 40.27 0.81
C ARG A 293 13.89 39.03 0.88
N LEU A 294 13.89 38.33 2.03
CA LEU A 294 14.64 37.08 2.22
C LEU A 294 14.24 36.02 1.23
N TYR A 295 12.94 35.89 0.97
CA TYR A 295 12.39 34.94 -0.03
C TYR A 295 12.91 35.26 -1.44
N LEU A 296 12.89 36.57 -1.85
CA LEU A 296 13.38 37.00 -3.16
C LEU A 296 14.90 36.86 -3.30
N GLN A 297 15.63 36.96 -2.19
CA GLN A 297 17.08 36.77 -2.13
C GLN A 297 17.48 35.30 -2.02
N GLN A 298 16.51 34.37 -1.90
CA GLN A 298 16.74 32.94 -1.69
C GLN A 298 17.59 32.64 -0.42
N SER A 299 17.54 33.51 0.57
CA SER A 299 18.21 33.34 1.86
C SER A 299 17.38 32.44 2.76
N TRP A 300 17.30 31.14 2.40
CA TRP A 300 16.39 30.20 3.02
C TRP A 300 16.67 29.97 4.51
N THR A 301 17.91 29.93 4.91
CA THR A 301 18.33 29.76 6.31
C THR A 301 17.80 30.90 7.19
N GLU A 302 18.04 32.15 6.77
CA GLU A 302 17.57 33.34 7.49
C GLU A 302 16.04 33.53 7.43
N LEU A 303 15.39 32.95 6.41
CA LEU A 303 13.93 32.97 6.27
C LEU A 303 13.25 32.03 7.26
N ILE A 304 13.91 30.95 7.67
CA ILE A 304 13.39 29.89 8.55
C ILE A 304 13.65 30.23 10.03
N GLU A 305 14.74 30.95 10.36
CA GLU A 305 15.01 31.48 11.69
C GLU A 305 14.04 32.63 12.07
#